data_b71221c708cf62a28129fa5847d40345
#
_entry.id   b71221c708cf62a28129fa5847d40345
#
_cell.length_a   1.000
_cell.length_b   1.000
_cell.length_c   1.000
_cell.angle_alpha   90.00
_cell.angle_beta   90.00
_cell.angle_gamma   90.00
#
_symmetry.space_group_name_H-M   'P 1'
#
loop_
_entity.id
_entity.type
_entity.pdbx_description
1 polymer ?
#
loop_
_entity_poly.entity_id
_entity_poly.type
_entity_poly.pdbx_seq_one_letter_code
_entity_poly.pdbx_strand_id
1 'polypeptide(L)'
;MQALAGVRKGDVIPELATILEENFLKDDSGKWYAPDPENEADLEKLRTKRLLRQFDSYKEEVLKPKTKKIKEARVEALRAGFKQCYQDKDFKSIVTIGDKIPNNLLMEDEVLLQFYDIASSRV
;
A
#
# COMPACT_ATOMS: atom_id res chain seq x y z
N MET A 1 -23.19 6.52 -11.10
CA MET A 1 -22.78 5.86 -12.34
C MET A 1 -23.69 4.71 -12.66
N GLN A 2 -24.29 4.74 -13.81
CA GLN A 2 -25.26 3.71 -14.23
C GLN A 2 -24.63 2.32 -14.35
N ALA A 3 -23.38 2.26 -14.82
CA ALA A 3 -22.68 0.99 -14.97
C ALA A 3 -22.51 0.25 -13.62
N LEU A 4 -22.34 1.01 -12.53
CA LEU A 4 -22.24 0.42 -11.21
C LEU A 4 -23.59 0.03 -10.65
N ALA A 5 -24.63 0.80 -10.95
CA ALA A 5 -25.99 0.52 -10.48
C ALA A 5 -26.56 -0.79 -11.05
N GLY A 6 -26.09 -1.19 -12.23
CA GLY A 6 -26.52 -2.44 -12.86
C GLY A 6 -25.71 -3.66 -12.48
N VAL A 7 -24.61 -3.50 -11.73
CA VAL A 7 -23.73 -4.61 -11.36
C VAL A 7 -24.19 -5.22 -10.05
N ARG A 8 -24.49 -6.51 -10.07
CA ARG A 8 -24.85 -7.26 -8.86
C ARG A 8 -23.58 -7.68 -8.11
N LYS A 9 -23.74 -7.84 -6.79
CA LYS A 9 -22.69 -8.40 -5.96
C LYS A 9 -22.39 -9.83 -6.41
N GLY A 10 -21.29 -10.09 -6.97
CA GLY A 10 -20.91 -11.37 -7.57
C GLY A 10 -20.68 -11.29 -9.06
N ASP A 11 -21.23 -10.26 -9.71
CA ASP A 11 -21.02 -10.00 -11.14
C ASP A 11 -19.94 -8.94 -11.38
N VAL A 12 -19.12 -8.65 -10.37
CA VAL A 12 -18.09 -7.62 -10.45
C VAL A 12 -17.01 -8.05 -11.42
N ILE A 13 -16.85 -7.27 -12.48
CA ILE A 13 -15.78 -7.48 -13.46
C ILE A 13 -14.45 -7.10 -12.79
N PRO A 14 -13.40 -7.95 -12.87
CA PRO A 14 -12.10 -7.64 -12.23
C PRO A 14 -11.53 -6.30 -12.63
N GLU A 15 -11.67 -5.89 -13.89
CA GLU A 15 -11.22 -4.59 -14.37
C GLU A 15 -11.96 -3.44 -13.69
N LEU A 16 -13.26 -3.60 -13.46
CA LEU A 16 -14.06 -2.58 -12.76
C LEU A 16 -13.61 -2.46 -11.30
N ALA A 17 -13.37 -3.58 -10.63
CA ALA A 17 -12.87 -3.58 -9.27
C ALA A 17 -11.51 -2.87 -9.18
N THR A 18 -10.63 -3.09 -10.15
CA THR A 18 -9.33 -2.43 -10.23
C THR A 18 -9.49 -0.92 -10.42
N ILE A 19 -10.39 -0.49 -11.30
CA ILE A 19 -10.67 0.92 -11.53
C ILE A 19 -11.18 1.59 -10.26
N LEU A 20 -12.09 0.95 -9.53
CA LEU A 20 -12.60 1.45 -8.25
C LEU A 20 -11.49 1.57 -7.22
N GLU A 21 -10.66 0.53 -7.10
CA GLU A 21 -9.55 0.52 -6.15
C GLU A 21 -8.52 1.61 -6.42
N GLU A 22 -8.26 1.92 -7.68
CA GLU A 22 -7.22 2.88 -8.07
C GLU A 22 -7.69 4.33 -8.10
N ASN A 23 -8.96 4.58 -8.40
CA ASN A 23 -9.44 5.92 -8.72
C ASN A 23 -10.53 6.45 -7.81
N PHE A 24 -11.12 5.61 -6.96
CA PHE A 24 -12.22 5.98 -6.09
C PHE A 24 -11.87 5.74 -4.63
N LEU A 25 -12.56 6.44 -3.74
CA LEU A 25 -12.43 6.26 -2.31
C LEU A 25 -13.67 5.57 -1.75
N LYS A 26 -13.55 4.95 -0.59
CA LYS A 26 -14.64 4.32 0.11
C LYS A 26 -14.95 5.09 1.38
N ASP A 27 -16.23 5.37 1.62
CA ASP A 27 -16.67 5.99 2.87
C ASP A 27 -16.83 4.95 3.98
N ASP A 28 -17.19 5.39 5.18
CA ASP A 28 -17.34 4.50 6.34
C ASP A 28 -18.47 3.49 6.17
N SER A 29 -19.44 3.77 5.30
CA SER A 29 -20.52 2.84 4.98
C SER A 29 -20.17 1.83 3.89
N GLY A 30 -18.98 1.94 3.31
CA GLY A 30 -18.53 1.07 2.25
C GLY A 30 -18.92 1.50 0.85
N LYS A 31 -19.48 2.69 0.70
CA LYS A 31 -19.83 3.23 -0.60
C LYS A 31 -18.63 3.86 -1.30
N TRP A 32 -18.49 3.58 -2.58
CA TRP A 32 -17.49 4.20 -3.42
C TRP A 32 -17.92 5.62 -3.81
N TYR A 33 -16.98 6.55 -3.79
CA TYR A 33 -17.21 7.92 -4.24
C TYR A 33 -15.98 8.45 -4.97
N ALA A 34 -16.21 9.37 -5.92
CA ALA A 34 -15.12 10.03 -6.62
C ALA A 34 -14.44 11.06 -5.71
N PRO A 35 -13.10 11.07 -5.60
CA PRO A 35 -12.42 12.09 -4.82
C PRO A 35 -12.66 13.46 -5.43
N ASP A 36 -12.90 14.45 -4.56
CA ASP A 36 -13.07 15.84 -4.98
C ASP A 36 -11.71 16.44 -5.28
N PRO A 37 -11.45 16.91 -6.54
CA PRO A 37 -10.15 17.46 -6.90
C PRO A 37 -9.82 18.75 -6.15
N GLU A 38 -10.80 19.41 -5.54
CA GLU A 38 -10.59 20.61 -4.73
C GLU A 38 -10.41 20.30 -3.24
N ASN A 39 -10.62 19.06 -2.83
CA ASN A 39 -10.48 18.63 -1.45
C ASN A 39 -9.12 17.94 -1.24
N GLU A 40 -8.22 18.62 -0.56
CA GLU A 40 -6.87 18.08 -0.31
C GLU A 40 -6.89 16.78 0.51
N ALA A 41 -7.84 16.64 1.44
CA ALA A 41 -7.97 15.43 2.24
C ALA A 41 -8.31 14.22 1.36
N ASP A 42 -9.21 14.40 0.39
CA ASP A 42 -9.56 13.33 -0.55
C ASP A 42 -8.38 12.96 -1.45
N LEU A 43 -7.65 13.95 -1.94
CA LEU A 43 -6.47 13.72 -2.77
C LEU A 43 -5.38 12.99 -2.00
N GLU A 44 -5.16 13.35 -0.74
CA GLU A 44 -4.18 12.69 0.11
C GLU A 44 -4.58 11.24 0.40
N LYS A 45 -5.86 10.98 0.66
CA LYS A 45 -6.35 9.61 0.84
C LYS A 45 -6.12 8.76 -0.39
N LEU A 46 -6.40 9.31 -1.57
CA LEU A 46 -6.19 8.60 -2.83
C LEU A 46 -4.72 8.32 -3.08
N ARG A 47 -3.87 9.30 -2.81
CA ARG A 47 -2.42 9.14 -2.92
C ARG A 47 -1.90 8.05 -2.00
N THR A 48 -2.30 8.07 -0.74
CA THR A 48 -1.91 7.05 0.25
C THR A 48 -2.38 5.67 -0.20
N LYS A 49 -3.60 5.57 -0.69
CA LYS A 49 -4.14 4.31 -1.19
C LYS A 49 -3.32 3.74 -2.34
N ARG A 50 -2.90 4.59 -3.28
CA ARG A 50 -2.05 4.17 -4.40
C ARG A 50 -0.67 3.73 -3.92
N LEU A 51 -0.10 4.44 -2.96
CA LEU A 51 1.19 4.07 -2.37
C LEU A 51 1.11 2.73 -1.65
N LEU A 52 0.05 2.49 -0.87
CA LEU A 52 -0.15 1.23 -0.17
C LEU A 52 -0.35 0.07 -1.15
N ARG A 53 -1.05 0.31 -2.25
CA ARG A 53 -1.21 -0.71 -3.29
C ARG A 53 0.13 -1.07 -3.93
N GLN A 54 0.99 -0.09 -4.17
CA GLN A 54 2.33 -0.34 -4.67
C GLN A 54 3.16 -1.10 -3.64
N PHE A 55 3.03 -0.75 -2.37
CA PHE A 55 3.68 -1.48 -1.28
C PHE A 55 3.24 -2.94 -1.24
N ASP A 56 1.94 -3.21 -1.41
CA ASP A 56 1.42 -4.57 -1.46
C ASP A 56 2.05 -5.40 -2.58
N SER A 57 2.33 -4.78 -3.73
CA SER A 57 3.03 -5.48 -4.81
C SER A 57 4.46 -5.84 -4.42
N TYR A 58 5.16 -5.00 -3.68
CA TYR A 58 6.49 -5.33 -3.13
C TYR A 58 6.39 -6.46 -2.12
N LYS A 59 5.38 -6.43 -1.25
CA LYS A 59 5.15 -7.47 -0.26
C LYS A 59 4.91 -8.82 -0.91
N GLU A 60 4.11 -8.86 -1.97
CA GLU A 60 3.90 -10.08 -2.75
C GLU A 60 5.19 -10.57 -3.39
N GLU A 61 6.00 -9.66 -3.90
CA GLU A 61 7.28 -9.99 -4.53
C GLU A 61 8.24 -10.64 -3.54
N VAL A 62 8.36 -10.11 -2.32
CA VAL A 62 9.27 -10.67 -1.31
C VAL A 62 8.80 -12.02 -0.78
N LEU A 63 7.50 -12.34 -0.89
CA LEU A 63 6.97 -13.63 -0.46
C LEU A 63 7.23 -14.74 -1.48
N LYS A 64 7.63 -14.40 -2.70
CA LYS A 64 7.98 -15.42 -3.71
C LYS A 64 9.29 -16.12 -3.32
N PRO A 65 9.32 -17.47 -3.34
CA PRO A 65 10.51 -18.21 -2.88
C PRO A 65 11.80 -17.89 -3.62
N LYS A 66 11.70 -17.46 -4.88
CA LYS A 66 12.87 -17.17 -5.72
C LYS A 66 13.40 -15.75 -5.57
N THR A 67 12.67 -14.87 -4.88
CA THR A 67 13.08 -13.48 -4.74
C THR A 67 14.13 -13.36 -3.65
N LYS A 68 15.32 -12.95 -4.02
CA LYS A 68 16.42 -12.69 -3.08
C LYS A 68 16.39 -11.25 -2.59
N LYS A 69 16.24 -10.30 -3.53
CA LYS A 69 16.13 -8.87 -3.24
C LYS A 69 15.28 -8.20 -4.30
N ILE A 70 14.57 -7.14 -3.89
CA ILE A 70 13.88 -6.25 -4.81
C ILE A 70 14.91 -5.27 -5.37
N LYS A 71 14.96 -5.12 -6.68
CA LYS A 71 15.95 -4.24 -7.33
C LYS A 71 15.62 -2.77 -7.17
N GLU A 72 14.35 -2.43 -7.25
CA GLU A 72 13.86 -1.06 -7.16
C GLU A 72 12.61 -1.02 -6.32
N ALA A 73 12.51 0.00 -5.48
CA ALA A 73 11.32 0.25 -4.67
C ALA A 73 11.15 1.76 -4.49
N ARG A 74 9.91 2.21 -4.54
CA ARG A 74 9.59 3.62 -4.35
C ARG A 74 9.58 3.93 -2.86
N VAL A 75 10.43 4.85 -2.43
CA VAL A 75 10.57 5.22 -1.02
C VAL A 75 9.24 5.66 -0.40
N GLU A 76 8.47 6.47 -1.12
CA GLU A 76 7.17 6.94 -0.62
C GLU A 76 6.20 5.79 -0.35
N ALA A 77 6.20 4.78 -1.23
CA ALA A 77 5.36 3.58 -1.04
C ALA A 77 5.85 2.76 0.16
N LEU A 78 7.15 2.63 0.34
CA LEU A 78 7.73 1.95 1.50
C LEU A 78 7.39 2.66 2.80
N ARG A 79 7.49 3.99 2.83
CA ARG A 79 7.12 4.77 4.03
C ARG A 79 5.64 4.56 4.38
N ALA A 80 4.75 4.66 3.41
CA ALA A 80 3.32 4.46 3.63
C ALA A 80 3.03 3.05 4.12
N GLY A 81 3.65 2.05 3.49
CA GLY A 81 3.46 0.65 3.84
C GLY A 81 4.02 0.30 5.22
N PHE A 82 5.21 0.77 5.56
CA PHE A 82 5.80 0.54 6.88
C PHE A 82 4.98 1.20 7.98
N LYS A 83 4.48 2.41 7.73
CA LYS A 83 3.59 3.08 8.67
C LYS A 83 2.31 2.28 8.90
N GLN A 84 1.72 1.75 7.84
CA GLN A 84 0.51 0.92 7.94
C GLN A 84 0.80 -0.37 8.70
N CYS A 85 1.90 -1.04 8.39
CA CYS A 85 2.31 -2.25 9.12
C CYS A 85 2.56 -1.95 10.61
N TYR A 86 3.17 -0.82 10.92
CA TYR A 86 3.39 -0.39 12.29
C TYR A 86 2.06 -0.20 13.04
N GLN A 87 1.10 0.46 12.40
CA GLN A 87 -0.24 0.66 12.97
C GLN A 87 -0.97 -0.65 13.21
N ASP A 88 -0.79 -1.61 12.31
CA ASP A 88 -1.39 -2.95 12.39
C ASP A 88 -0.58 -3.90 13.29
N LYS A 89 0.55 -3.43 13.82
CA LYS A 89 1.50 -4.25 14.61
C LYS A 89 2.07 -5.43 13.83
N ASP A 90 2.16 -5.28 12.52
CA ASP A 90 2.72 -6.28 11.62
C ASP A 90 4.23 -6.02 11.43
N PHE A 91 4.98 -6.18 12.50
CA PHE A 91 6.42 -5.91 12.52
C PHE A 91 7.21 -6.89 11.67
N LYS A 92 6.72 -8.11 11.56
CA LYS A 92 7.36 -9.14 10.75
C LYS A 92 7.44 -8.75 9.28
N SER A 93 6.37 -8.16 8.73
CA SER A 93 6.36 -7.67 7.35
C SER A 93 7.36 -6.56 7.13
N ILE A 94 7.50 -5.64 8.09
CA ILE A 94 8.49 -4.56 8.01
C ILE A 94 9.90 -5.12 7.90
N VAL A 95 10.25 -6.08 8.76
CA VAL A 95 11.58 -6.70 8.75
C VAL A 95 11.79 -7.50 7.47
N THR A 96 10.82 -8.29 7.06
CA THR A 96 10.92 -9.13 5.85
C THR A 96 11.17 -8.26 4.62
N ILE A 97 10.42 -7.19 4.47
CA ILE A 97 10.58 -6.28 3.33
C ILE A 97 11.87 -5.48 3.46
N GLY A 98 12.18 -4.98 4.67
CA GLY A 98 13.40 -4.24 4.92
C GLY A 98 14.67 -5.03 4.58
N ASP A 99 14.66 -6.34 4.80
CA ASP A 99 15.78 -7.22 4.46
C ASP A 99 15.91 -7.44 2.95
N LYS A 100 14.84 -7.24 2.20
CA LYS A 100 14.79 -7.52 0.75
C LYS A 100 14.91 -6.29 -0.14
N ILE A 101 14.74 -5.09 0.40
CA ILE A 101 14.93 -3.86 -0.38
C ILE A 101 16.43 -3.52 -0.46
N PRO A 102 16.84 -2.68 -1.44
CA PRO A 102 18.23 -2.25 -1.52
C PRO A 102 18.68 -1.57 -0.21
N ASN A 103 19.84 -1.96 0.29
CA ASN A 103 20.36 -1.42 1.56
C ASN A 103 20.48 0.09 1.56
N ASN A 104 20.86 0.69 0.44
CA ASN A 104 20.98 2.14 0.34
C ASN A 104 19.65 2.86 0.57
N LEU A 105 18.54 2.28 0.12
CA LEU A 105 17.23 2.88 0.37
C LEU A 105 16.89 2.89 1.85
N LEU A 106 17.15 1.78 2.54
CA LEU A 106 16.87 1.66 3.97
C LEU A 106 17.80 2.57 4.80
N MET A 107 19.09 2.56 4.48
CA MET A 107 20.09 3.28 5.27
C MET A 107 20.05 4.79 5.06
N GLU A 108 19.65 5.26 3.88
CA GLU A 108 19.58 6.69 3.57
C GLU A 108 18.28 7.34 4.03
N ASP A 109 17.25 6.56 4.30
CA ASP A 109 15.94 7.08 4.70
C ASP A 109 15.72 6.86 6.20
N GLU A 110 15.74 7.94 6.96
CA GLU A 110 15.57 7.88 8.42
C GLU A 110 14.22 7.28 8.83
N VAL A 111 13.17 7.55 8.08
CA VAL A 111 11.82 7.05 8.41
C VAL A 111 11.78 5.53 8.25
N LEU A 112 12.29 5.02 7.13
CA LEU A 112 12.35 3.59 6.88
C LEU A 112 13.22 2.89 7.90
N LEU A 113 14.37 3.46 8.21
CA LEU A 113 15.31 2.89 9.17
C LEU A 113 14.71 2.83 10.57
N GLN A 114 14.00 3.87 11.00
CA GLN A 114 13.32 3.90 12.29
C GLN A 114 12.27 2.78 12.40
N PHE A 115 11.42 2.63 11.39
CA PHE A 115 10.42 1.56 11.39
C PHE A 115 11.09 0.18 11.40
N TYR A 116 12.15 0.02 10.63
CA TYR A 116 12.89 -1.24 10.59
C TYR A 116 13.51 -1.57 11.95
N ASP A 117 14.15 -0.61 12.59
CA ASP A 117 14.79 -0.81 13.89
C ASP A 117 13.75 -1.17 14.96
N ILE A 118 12.63 -0.46 15.00
CA ILE A 118 11.55 -0.74 15.95
C ILE A 118 11.00 -2.15 15.69
N ALA A 119 10.72 -2.47 14.44
CA ALA A 119 10.18 -3.78 14.07
C ALA A 119 11.15 -4.91 14.42
N SER A 120 12.44 -4.72 14.17
CA SER A 120 13.47 -5.71 14.50
C SER A 120 13.54 -6.02 15.99
N SER A 121 13.28 -5.03 16.83
CA SER A 121 13.28 -5.24 18.28
C SER A 121 12.01 -5.90 18.81
N ARG A 122 10.96 -5.95 17.98
CA ARG A 122 9.66 -6.51 18.36
C ARG A 122 9.39 -7.91 17.81
N VAL A 123 10.21 -8.35 16.88
CA VAL A 123 10.04 -9.67 16.25
C VAL A 123 10.79 -10.74 17.00
#